data_4f3a4a7883798d527444988651bf1cea
#
_entry.id   4f3a4a7883798d527444988651bf1cea
#
_cell.length_a   1.000
_cell.length_b   1.000
_cell.length_c   1.000
_cell.angle_alpha   90.00
_cell.angle_beta   90.00
_cell.angle_gamma   90.00
#
_symmetry.space_group_name_H-M   'P 1'
#
loop_
_entity.id
_entity.type
_entity.pdbx_description
1 polymer ?
#
loop_
_entity_poly.entity_id
_entity_poly.type
_entity_poly.pdbx_seq_one_letter_code
_entity_poly.pdbx_strand_id
1 'polypeptide(L)'
;NINLKINGQPVSVAPGSTILEAAEKLEIKIPTLCHFKMDCFHVDHRSASCRICVVEVKGRPNLAPACSTPAAEGMEVHTNTLRAINARRTILDLLLSDHPKDCLICPKNLDCQLQALAQELGLHHLLYKGEQSTYNRDLSSKAIARDLDKCIMCRRCETACNAIQTVGVLSGVGRGFNAVVAPAGLKPLAETECVFCGQCVQACPVGA
;
A
#
# COMPACT_ATOMS: atom_id res chain seq x y z
N ASN A 1 23.01 9.16 15.44
CA ASN A 1 22.17 7.95 15.32
C ASN A 1 21.10 7.99 16.40
N ILE A 2 19.97 7.39 16.11
CA ILE A 2 18.82 7.23 17.00
C ILE A 2 18.79 5.77 17.45
N ASN A 3 18.73 5.53 18.76
CA ASN A 3 18.68 4.20 19.33
C ASN A 3 17.26 3.89 19.81
N LEU A 4 16.72 2.74 19.39
CA LEU A 4 15.39 2.28 19.76
C LEU A 4 15.38 0.77 19.94
N LYS A 5 14.28 0.24 20.43
CA LYS A 5 14.09 -1.21 20.57
C LYS A 5 12.89 -1.67 19.76
N ILE A 6 13.04 -2.75 18.99
CA ILE A 6 11.94 -3.40 18.27
C ILE A 6 11.83 -4.83 18.75
N ASN A 7 10.68 -5.22 19.32
CA ASN A 7 10.45 -6.52 19.95
C ASN A 7 11.53 -6.90 20.99
N GLY A 8 12.04 -5.90 21.73
CA GLY A 8 13.11 -6.07 22.71
C GLY A 8 14.54 -6.03 22.14
N GLN A 9 14.73 -6.09 20.83
CA GLN A 9 16.04 -6.02 20.17
C GLN A 9 16.48 -4.57 19.95
N PRO A 10 17.68 -4.17 20.38
CA PRO A 10 18.18 -2.82 20.16
C PRO A 10 18.61 -2.63 18.70
N VAL A 11 18.33 -1.45 18.17
CA VAL A 11 18.73 -1.04 16.82
C VAL A 11 19.08 0.45 16.81
N SER A 12 20.09 0.79 15.99
CA SER A 12 20.54 2.17 15.76
C SER A 12 20.33 2.56 14.30
N VAL A 13 19.64 3.68 14.07
CA VAL A 13 19.31 4.17 12.73
C VAL A 13 19.71 5.64 12.56
N ALA A 14 19.81 6.10 11.33
CA ALA A 14 20.06 7.50 11.03
C ALA A 14 18.85 8.38 11.46
N PRO A 15 19.08 9.65 11.82
CA PRO A 15 17.99 10.60 12.02
C PRO A 15 17.10 10.70 10.77
N GLY A 16 15.77 10.69 10.98
CA GLY A 16 14.79 10.72 9.90
C GLY A 16 14.39 9.33 9.36
N SER A 17 15.07 8.25 9.77
CA SER A 17 14.62 6.89 9.46
C SER A 17 13.27 6.58 10.09
N THR A 18 12.49 5.74 9.43
CA THR A 18 11.19 5.27 9.92
C THR A 18 11.32 4.03 10.80
N ILE A 19 10.24 3.71 11.53
CA ILE A 19 10.15 2.43 12.27
C ILE A 19 10.28 1.24 11.30
N LEU A 20 9.76 1.33 10.09
CA LEU A 20 9.87 0.28 9.08
C LEU A 20 11.33 0.02 8.70
N GLU A 21 12.08 1.08 8.38
CA GLU A 21 13.52 0.97 8.05
C GLU A 21 14.35 0.45 9.23
N ALA A 22 13.96 0.80 10.45
CA ALA A 22 14.60 0.25 11.65
C ALA A 22 14.31 -1.25 11.83
N ALA A 23 13.10 -1.70 11.52
CA ALA A 23 12.72 -3.11 11.56
C ALA A 23 13.42 -3.93 10.46
N GLU A 24 13.56 -3.37 9.27
CA GLU A 24 14.29 -3.98 8.14
C GLU A 24 15.76 -4.28 8.50
N LYS A 25 16.42 -3.38 9.24
CA LYS A 25 17.81 -3.61 9.73
C LYS A 25 17.92 -4.80 10.67
N LEU A 26 16.85 -5.16 11.36
CA LEU A 26 16.77 -6.32 12.26
C LEU A 26 16.18 -7.55 11.55
N GLU A 27 15.96 -7.50 10.25
CA GLU A 27 15.28 -8.53 9.46
C GLU A 27 13.85 -8.85 9.98
N ILE A 28 13.24 -7.89 10.70
CA ILE A 28 11.87 -8.01 11.19
C ILE A 28 10.91 -7.54 10.11
N LYS A 29 10.16 -8.47 9.52
CA LYS A 29 9.18 -8.19 8.49
C LYS A 29 7.94 -7.51 9.08
N ILE A 30 7.65 -6.29 8.66
CA ILE A 30 6.38 -5.60 8.88
C ILE A 30 5.63 -5.55 7.54
N PRO A 31 4.40 -6.08 7.45
CA PRO A 31 3.68 -6.10 6.18
C PRO A 31 3.33 -4.68 5.70
N THR A 32 3.40 -4.47 4.39
CA THR A 32 3.04 -3.20 3.74
C THR A 32 2.27 -3.46 2.45
N LEU A 33 1.41 -2.52 2.03
CA LEU A 33 0.75 -2.53 0.73
C LEU A 33 0.99 -1.24 -0.05
N CYS A 34 0.93 -0.09 0.61
CA CYS A 34 1.15 1.19 -0.06
C CYS A 34 2.62 1.63 -0.07
N HIS A 35 3.45 1.19 0.87
CA HIS A 35 4.86 1.54 0.88
C HIS A 35 5.59 0.97 -0.35
N PHE A 36 6.37 1.83 -1.01
CA PHE A 36 7.11 1.48 -2.21
C PHE A 36 8.41 2.29 -2.25
N LYS A 37 9.54 1.60 -2.30
CA LYS A 37 10.87 2.19 -2.31
C LYS A 37 11.66 1.70 -3.51
N MET A 38 12.31 2.62 -4.21
CA MET A 38 13.27 2.33 -5.29
C MET A 38 14.50 3.19 -5.10
N ASP A 39 15.54 2.64 -4.52
CA ASP A 39 16.77 3.38 -4.17
C ASP A 39 17.49 3.91 -5.41
N CYS A 40 17.48 3.17 -6.53
CA CYS A 40 18.10 3.61 -7.80
C CYS A 40 17.49 4.88 -8.41
N PHE A 41 16.23 5.22 -8.03
CA PHE A 41 15.56 6.45 -8.46
C PHE A 41 15.35 7.43 -7.30
N HIS A 42 15.89 7.15 -6.13
CA HIS A 42 15.68 7.95 -4.90
C HIS A 42 14.19 8.15 -4.57
N VAL A 43 13.35 7.18 -4.93
CA VAL A 43 11.91 7.21 -4.70
C VAL A 43 11.57 6.43 -3.44
N ASP A 44 10.91 7.10 -2.52
CA ASP A 44 10.37 6.53 -1.29
C ASP A 44 8.91 6.97 -1.11
N HIS A 45 7.98 6.10 -1.49
CA HIS A 45 6.55 6.37 -1.40
C HIS A 45 6.01 5.95 -0.04
N ARG A 46 5.70 6.93 0.81
CA ARG A 46 5.21 6.79 2.18
C ARG A 46 3.80 7.36 2.36
N SER A 47 2.86 6.99 1.49
CA SER A 47 1.48 7.54 1.56
C SER A 47 0.75 7.23 2.86
N ALA A 48 1.15 6.18 3.59
CA ALA A 48 0.51 5.67 4.80
C ALA A 48 -1.01 5.43 4.65
N SER A 49 -1.51 5.24 3.42
CA SER A 49 -2.93 5.12 3.11
C SER A 49 -3.51 3.76 3.54
N CYS A 50 -2.80 2.66 3.32
CA CYS A 50 -3.32 1.32 3.58
C CYS A 50 -3.37 0.91 5.05
N ARG A 51 -2.57 1.50 5.93
CA ARG A 51 -2.48 1.20 7.37
C ARG A 51 -2.11 -0.24 7.75
N ILE A 52 -1.74 -1.09 6.82
CA ILE A 52 -1.35 -2.49 7.11
C ILE A 52 -0.11 -2.57 8.00
N CYS A 53 0.81 -1.63 7.89
CA CYS A 53 2.06 -1.62 8.64
C CYS A 53 1.95 -1.12 10.10
N VAL A 54 0.76 -1.09 10.69
CA VAL A 54 0.57 -0.59 12.06
C VAL A 54 1.30 -1.44 13.07
N VAL A 55 1.95 -0.76 14.02
CA VAL A 55 2.70 -1.33 15.15
C VAL A 55 2.30 -0.65 16.45
N GLU A 56 2.56 -1.31 17.56
CA GLU A 56 2.36 -0.72 18.88
C GLU A 56 3.64 -0.04 19.34
N VAL A 57 3.53 1.20 19.79
CA VAL A 57 4.63 1.97 20.38
C VAL A 57 4.30 2.20 21.84
N LYS A 58 5.19 1.78 22.74
CA LYS A 58 5.02 1.92 24.18
C LYS A 58 4.79 3.40 24.55
N GLY A 59 3.76 3.64 25.35
CA GLY A 59 3.36 4.98 25.77
C GLY A 59 2.47 5.74 24.76
N ARG A 60 2.16 5.16 23.57
CA ARG A 60 1.20 5.74 22.63
C ARG A 60 -0.15 5.04 22.72
N PRO A 61 -1.27 5.77 22.85
CA PRO A 61 -2.61 5.17 22.89
C PRO A 61 -3.03 4.54 21.54
N ASN A 62 -2.54 5.08 20.43
CA ASN A 62 -2.88 4.64 19.09
C ASN A 62 -1.74 3.85 18.43
N LEU A 63 -2.10 2.86 17.59
CA LEU A 63 -1.14 2.17 16.74
C LEU A 63 -0.52 3.15 15.73
N ALA A 64 0.77 3.00 15.49
CA ALA A 64 1.53 3.85 14.58
C ALA A 64 1.80 3.14 13.25
N PRO A 65 1.63 3.80 12.09
CA PRO A 65 2.03 3.24 10.80
C PRO A 65 3.55 3.26 10.67
N ALA A 66 4.19 2.09 10.65
CA ALA A 66 5.64 1.97 10.67
C ALA A 66 6.32 2.62 9.47
N CYS A 67 5.68 2.61 8.28
CA CYS A 67 6.25 3.16 7.05
C CYS A 67 6.40 4.69 7.04
N SER A 68 5.65 5.41 7.89
CA SER A 68 5.66 6.89 7.93
C SER A 68 5.97 7.49 9.30
N THR A 69 6.06 6.66 10.34
CA THR A 69 6.39 7.13 11.68
C THR A 69 7.92 7.21 11.85
N PRO A 70 8.49 8.41 12.09
CA PRO A 70 9.91 8.52 12.36
C PRO A 70 10.32 7.77 13.63
N ALA A 71 11.45 7.10 13.58
CA ALA A 71 12.10 6.54 14.75
C ALA A 71 12.53 7.66 15.71
N ALA A 72 12.40 7.44 17.02
CA ALA A 72 12.80 8.38 18.06
C ALA A 72 13.67 7.69 19.11
N GLU A 73 14.53 8.49 19.77
CA GLU A 73 15.43 7.97 20.80
C GLU A 73 14.66 7.32 21.96
N GLY A 74 15.11 6.14 22.36
CA GLY A 74 14.49 5.37 23.45
C GLY A 74 13.12 4.76 23.12
N MET A 75 12.64 4.83 21.87
CA MET A 75 11.37 4.25 21.47
C MET A 75 11.36 2.73 21.64
N GLU A 76 10.28 2.19 22.22
CA GLU A 76 10.03 0.75 22.29
C GLU A 76 8.85 0.40 21.38
N VAL A 77 9.11 -0.45 20.37
CA VAL A 77 8.14 -0.85 19.34
C VAL A 77 7.85 -2.34 19.43
N HIS A 78 6.59 -2.71 19.35
CA HIS A 78 6.13 -4.09 19.29
C HIS A 78 5.36 -4.33 17.98
N THR A 79 5.86 -5.25 17.16
CA THR A 79 5.32 -5.46 15.80
C THR A 79 4.21 -6.49 15.74
N ASN A 80 4.17 -7.44 16.68
CA ASN A 80 3.31 -8.62 16.66
C ASN A 80 2.44 -8.76 17.93
N THR A 81 1.99 -7.65 18.52
CA THR A 81 1.01 -7.70 19.60
C THR A 81 -0.35 -8.14 19.06
N LEU A 82 -1.17 -8.75 19.90
CA LEU A 82 -2.54 -9.12 19.54
C LEU A 82 -3.33 -7.93 18.98
N ARG A 83 -3.11 -6.75 19.57
CA ARG A 83 -3.72 -5.49 19.12
C ARG A 83 -3.30 -5.11 17.70
N ALA A 84 -2.01 -5.21 17.38
CA ALA A 84 -1.49 -4.91 16.04
C ALA A 84 -1.99 -5.93 14.99
N ILE A 85 -1.98 -7.22 15.34
CA ILE A 85 -2.47 -8.30 14.46
C ILE A 85 -3.97 -8.14 14.18
N ASN A 86 -4.79 -7.91 15.20
CA ASN A 86 -6.23 -7.72 15.04
C ASN A 86 -6.53 -6.46 14.20
N ALA A 87 -5.81 -5.37 14.41
CA ALA A 87 -5.95 -4.16 13.59
C ALA A 87 -5.63 -4.42 12.11
N ARG A 88 -4.54 -5.14 11.82
CA ARG A 88 -4.18 -5.53 10.44
C ARG A 88 -5.24 -6.42 9.80
N ARG A 89 -5.79 -7.39 10.55
CA ARG A 89 -6.89 -8.24 10.06
C ARG A 89 -8.13 -7.43 9.73
N THR A 90 -8.53 -6.51 10.61
CA THR A 90 -9.67 -5.61 10.37
C THR A 90 -9.45 -4.71 9.15
N ILE A 91 -8.26 -4.12 9.01
CA ILE A 91 -7.92 -3.27 7.87
C ILE A 91 -7.94 -4.09 6.56
N LEU A 92 -7.40 -5.30 6.58
CA LEU A 92 -7.38 -6.17 5.42
C LEU A 92 -8.79 -6.63 5.03
N ASP A 93 -9.64 -6.95 6.01
CA ASP A 93 -11.05 -7.31 5.81
C ASP A 93 -11.81 -6.14 5.14
N LEU A 94 -11.61 -4.91 5.61
CA LEU A 94 -12.19 -3.71 5.01
C LEU A 94 -11.71 -3.48 3.57
N LEU A 95 -10.41 -3.67 3.28
CA LEU A 95 -9.90 -3.59 1.90
C LEU A 95 -10.50 -4.65 1.00
N LEU A 96 -10.68 -5.86 1.50
CA LEU A 96 -11.28 -6.98 0.75
C LEU A 96 -12.80 -6.86 0.64
N SER A 97 -13.48 -6.11 1.50
CA SER A 97 -14.92 -5.91 1.42
C SER A 97 -15.35 -5.17 0.17
N ASP A 98 -14.52 -4.24 -0.32
CA ASP A 98 -14.73 -3.50 -1.59
C ASP A 98 -14.01 -4.16 -2.79
N HIS A 99 -13.15 -5.14 -2.57
CA HIS A 99 -12.38 -5.77 -3.63
C HIS A 99 -13.15 -6.94 -4.29
N PRO A 100 -13.17 -7.06 -5.64
CA PRO A 100 -13.79 -8.19 -6.32
C PRO A 100 -13.19 -9.54 -5.90
N LYS A 101 -14.04 -10.56 -5.78
CA LYS A 101 -13.65 -11.91 -5.32
C LYS A 101 -13.31 -12.87 -6.47
N ASP A 102 -12.98 -12.34 -7.63
CA ASP A 102 -12.68 -13.06 -8.85
C ASP A 102 -11.20 -13.43 -9.03
N CYS A 103 -10.52 -13.74 -7.92
CA CYS A 103 -9.08 -14.01 -7.91
C CYS A 103 -8.63 -15.02 -8.96
N LEU A 104 -9.39 -16.07 -9.22
CA LEU A 104 -9.04 -17.15 -10.16
C LEU A 104 -8.90 -16.68 -11.60
N ILE A 105 -9.64 -15.64 -11.99
CA ILE A 105 -9.59 -15.05 -13.34
C ILE A 105 -8.82 -13.73 -13.38
N CYS A 106 -8.29 -13.30 -12.24
CA CYS A 106 -7.53 -12.06 -12.13
C CYS A 106 -6.11 -12.25 -12.72
N PRO A 107 -5.62 -11.32 -13.58
CA PRO A 107 -4.26 -11.41 -14.13
C PRO A 107 -3.15 -11.40 -13.08
N LYS A 108 -3.43 -10.89 -11.87
CA LYS A 108 -2.50 -10.86 -10.73
C LYS A 108 -2.63 -12.06 -9.79
N ASN A 109 -3.40 -13.09 -10.16
CA ASN A 109 -3.54 -14.27 -9.31
C ASN A 109 -2.16 -14.90 -9.02
N LEU A 110 -1.93 -15.28 -7.75
CA LEU A 110 -0.66 -15.81 -7.21
C LEU A 110 0.52 -14.82 -7.16
N ASP A 111 0.40 -13.63 -7.77
CA ASP A 111 1.38 -12.53 -7.69
C ASP A 111 0.72 -11.25 -7.13
N CYS A 112 -0.28 -11.39 -6.29
CA CYS A 112 -1.04 -10.30 -5.67
C CYS A 112 -0.64 -10.15 -4.20
N GLN A 113 -0.12 -8.96 -3.82
CA GLN A 113 0.28 -8.70 -2.42
C GLN A 113 -0.91 -8.71 -1.46
N LEU A 114 -2.11 -8.31 -1.91
CA LEU A 114 -3.34 -8.36 -1.11
C LEU A 114 -3.76 -9.81 -0.82
N GLN A 115 -3.68 -10.69 -1.84
CA GLN A 115 -3.96 -12.11 -1.71
C GLN A 115 -2.97 -12.81 -0.77
N ALA A 116 -1.68 -12.52 -0.91
CA ALA A 116 -0.63 -13.07 -0.05
C ALA A 116 -0.83 -12.66 1.42
N LEU A 117 -1.19 -11.40 1.68
CA LEU A 117 -1.48 -10.92 3.03
C LEU A 117 -2.74 -11.56 3.62
N ALA A 118 -3.78 -11.79 2.83
CA ALA A 118 -4.98 -12.47 3.28
C ALA A 118 -4.66 -13.88 3.78
N GLN A 119 -3.81 -14.60 3.06
CA GLN A 119 -3.31 -15.91 3.46
C GLN A 119 -2.43 -15.83 4.71
N GLU A 120 -1.46 -14.90 4.77
CA GLU A 120 -0.54 -14.73 5.90
C GLU A 120 -1.28 -14.40 7.21
N LEU A 121 -2.32 -13.55 7.15
CA LEU A 121 -3.13 -13.16 8.30
C LEU A 121 -4.29 -14.13 8.59
N GLY A 122 -4.44 -15.21 7.82
CA GLY A 122 -5.50 -16.21 8.02
C GLY A 122 -6.91 -15.66 7.83
N LEU A 123 -7.09 -14.76 6.87
CA LEU A 123 -8.40 -14.17 6.59
C LEU A 123 -9.13 -14.98 5.52
N HIS A 124 -9.96 -15.95 5.95
CA HIS A 124 -10.71 -16.83 5.06
C HIS A 124 -12.16 -16.38 4.82
N HIS A 125 -12.71 -15.59 5.73
CA HIS A 125 -14.07 -15.08 5.66
C HIS A 125 -14.09 -13.59 5.93
N LEU A 126 -14.88 -12.83 5.16
CA LEU A 126 -15.08 -11.40 5.36
C LEU A 126 -16.20 -11.18 6.37
N LEU A 127 -15.91 -10.39 7.39
CA LEU A 127 -16.88 -9.98 8.42
C LEU A 127 -17.65 -8.74 7.98
N TYR A 128 -16.98 -7.85 7.24
CA TYR A 128 -17.57 -6.58 6.79
C TYR A 128 -18.17 -6.73 5.41
N LYS A 129 -19.39 -6.21 5.27
CA LYS A 129 -20.10 -6.07 4.00
C LYS A 129 -20.49 -4.61 3.88
N GLY A 130 -20.23 -4.01 2.74
CA GLY A 130 -20.53 -2.61 2.48
C GLY A 130 -20.85 -2.38 1.02
N GLU A 131 -20.89 -1.12 0.66
CA GLU A 131 -20.97 -0.68 -0.72
C GLU A 131 -19.71 -1.15 -1.47
N GLN A 132 -19.86 -1.48 -2.74
CA GLN A 132 -18.77 -1.88 -3.62
C GLN A 132 -18.55 -0.86 -4.71
N SER A 133 -17.29 -0.54 -4.95
CA SER A 133 -16.89 0.32 -6.07
C SER A 133 -17.23 -0.35 -7.40
N THR A 134 -17.78 0.43 -8.33
CA THR A 134 -18.12 -0.04 -9.68
C THR A 134 -17.63 0.98 -10.69
N TYR A 135 -16.60 0.61 -11.43
CA TYR A 135 -16.02 1.44 -12.47
C TYR A 135 -16.02 0.70 -13.81
N ASN A 136 -16.12 1.45 -14.89
CA ASN A 136 -15.88 0.88 -16.20
C ASN A 136 -14.40 0.56 -16.38
N ARG A 137 -14.09 -0.62 -16.93
CA ARG A 137 -12.73 -0.97 -17.31
C ARG A 137 -12.25 -0.05 -18.42
N ASP A 138 -11.08 0.52 -18.26
CA ASP A 138 -10.41 1.27 -19.32
C ASP A 138 -9.59 0.30 -20.19
N LEU A 139 -10.10 0.01 -21.36
CA LEU A 139 -9.48 -0.82 -22.40
C LEU A 139 -9.10 0.02 -23.65
N SER A 140 -8.99 1.32 -23.49
CA SER A 140 -8.69 2.26 -24.59
C SER A 140 -7.31 2.03 -25.20
N SER A 141 -6.38 1.46 -24.46
CA SER A 141 -5.02 1.13 -24.90
C SER A 141 -4.85 -0.37 -25.12
N LYS A 142 -4.12 -0.76 -26.16
CA LYS A 142 -3.71 -2.16 -26.39
C LYS A 142 -2.60 -2.62 -25.42
N ALA A 143 -1.88 -1.69 -24.79
CA ALA A 143 -0.73 -1.99 -23.95
C ALA A 143 -1.10 -2.10 -22.45
N ILE A 144 -2.09 -1.34 -21.99
CA ILE A 144 -2.48 -1.26 -20.58
C ILE A 144 -4.00 -1.33 -20.47
N ALA A 145 -4.49 -2.34 -19.74
CA ALA A 145 -5.86 -2.42 -19.29
C ALA A 145 -5.94 -1.95 -17.82
N ARG A 146 -6.95 -1.17 -17.47
CA ARG A 146 -7.16 -0.69 -16.09
C ARG A 146 -8.51 -1.18 -15.58
N ASP A 147 -8.49 -1.77 -14.39
CA ASP A 147 -9.66 -2.27 -13.67
C ASP A 147 -9.70 -1.62 -12.28
N LEU A 148 -10.39 -0.49 -12.18
CA LEU A 148 -10.39 0.33 -10.97
C LEU A 148 -11.20 -0.29 -9.82
N ASP A 149 -12.07 -1.26 -10.09
CA ASP A 149 -12.75 -2.04 -9.05
C ASP A 149 -11.74 -2.78 -8.14
N LYS A 150 -10.56 -3.08 -8.68
CA LYS A 150 -9.47 -3.74 -7.97
C LYS A 150 -8.50 -2.77 -7.28
N CYS A 151 -8.76 -1.46 -7.36
CA CYS A 151 -7.87 -0.45 -6.80
C CYS A 151 -8.03 -0.34 -5.27
N ILE A 152 -6.92 -0.46 -4.54
CA ILE A 152 -6.86 -0.29 -3.08
C ILE A 152 -6.36 1.10 -2.65
N MET A 153 -6.35 2.07 -3.55
CA MET A 153 -5.93 3.46 -3.31
C MET A 153 -4.53 3.60 -2.67
N CYS A 154 -3.60 2.71 -3.02
CA CYS A 154 -2.23 2.75 -2.50
C CYS A 154 -1.36 3.85 -3.13
N ARG A 155 -1.75 4.42 -4.26
CA ARG A 155 -1.10 5.50 -5.00
C ARG A 155 0.33 5.19 -5.52
N ARG A 156 0.77 3.92 -5.50
CA ARG A 156 2.08 3.52 -6.03
C ARG A 156 2.22 3.85 -7.53
N CYS A 157 1.16 3.61 -8.31
CA CYS A 157 1.13 3.91 -9.74
C CYS A 157 1.24 5.41 -10.03
N GLU A 158 0.67 6.26 -9.18
CA GLU A 158 0.83 7.71 -9.25
C GLU A 158 2.30 8.10 -9.02
N THR A 159 2.94 7.57 -7.99
CA THR A 159 4.36 7.83 -7.71
C THR A 159 5.24 7.32 -8.85
N ALA A 160 4.97 6.14 -9.39
CA ALA A 160 5.71 5.61 -10.54
C ALA A 160 5.55 6.51 -11.79
N CYS A 161 4.34 7.02 -12.04
CA CYS A 161 4.08 7.92 -13.16
C CYS A 161 4.74 9.30 -13.00
N ASN A 162 4.69 9.85 -11.76
CA ASN A 162 5.15 11.21 -11.51
C ASN A 162 6.65 11.29 -11.18
N ALA A 163 7.15 10.40 -10.32
CA ALA A 163 8.52 10.51 -9.81
C ALA A 163 9.53 9.66 -10.58
N ILE A 164 9.10 8.54 -11.21
CA ILE A 164 10.01 7.67 -11.98
C ILE A 164 9.97 8.03 -13.46
N GLN A 165 8.78 8.06 -14.04
CA GLN A 165 8.60 8.34 -15.49
C GLN A 165 8.43 9.83 -15.81
N THR A 166 8.12 10.65 -14.80
CA THR A 166 7.92 12.10 -14.95
C THR A 166 6.84 12.54 -15.97
N VAL A 167 5.94 11.62 -16.35
CA VAL A 167 4.86 11.91 -17.32
C VAL A 167 3.67 12.58 -16.65
N GLY A 168 3.35 12.21 -15.41
CA GLY A 168 2.37 12.94 -14.59
C GLY A 168 0.90 12.74 -14.95
N VAL A 169 0.54 11.67 -15.64
CA VAL A 169 -0.85 11.42 -16.07
C VAL A 169 -1.76 10.95 -14.94
N LEU A 170 -1.21 10.16 -14.00
CA LEU A 170 -1.98 9.57 -12.91
C LEU A 170 -1.91 10.42 -11.64
N SER A 171 -3.08 10.69 -11.05
CA SER A 171 -3.20 11.38 -9.77
C SER A 171 -4.41 10.88 -8.98
N GLY A 172 -4.45 11.15 -7.67
CA GLY A 172 -5.64 10.92 -6.86
C GLY A 172 -6.76 11.87 -7.29
N VAL A 173 -7.89 11.33 -7.71
CA VAL A 173 -9.09 12.06 -8.17
C VAL A 173 -10.26 11.72 -7.26
N GLY A 174 -11.16 12.67 -7.01
CA GLY A 174 -12.31 12.49 -6.14
C GLY A 174 -11.97 12.51 -4.65
N ARG A 175 -12.94 12.12 -3.83
CA ARG A 175 -12.79 12.04 -2.37
C ARG A 175 -13.76 11.02 -1.77
N GLY A 176 -13.46 10.59 -0.54
CA GLY A 176 -14.27 9.59 0.16
C GLY A 176 -14.28 8.26 -0.60
N PHE A 177 -15.45 7.62 -0.65
CA PHE A 177 -15.64 6.35 -1.34
C PHE A 177 -15.35 6.42 -2.85
N ASN A 178 -15.64 7.55 -3.48
CA ASN A 178 -15.40 7.78 -4.91
C ASN A 178 -13.96 8.21 -5.24
N ALA A 179 -13.04 8.13 -4.29
CA ALA A 179 -11.64 8.45 -4.54
C ALA A 179 -10.97 7.33 -5.37
N VAL A 180 -10.27 7.71 -6.42
CA VAL A 180 -9.61 6.78 -7.35
C VAL A 180 -8.33 7.38 -7.88
N VAL A 181 -7.36 6.55 -8.27
CA VAL A 181 -6.17 7.02 -9.01
C VAL A 181 -6.45 6.94 -10.50
N ALA A 182 -6.56 8.10 -11.13
CA ALA A 182 -6.94 8.20 -12.54
C ALA A 182 -6.31 9.43 -13.22
N PRO A 183 -6.39 9.53 -14.56
CA PRO A 183 -6.13 10.77 -15.26
C PRO A 183 -7.14 11.85 -14.87
N ALA A 184 -6.78 13.11 -15.08
CA ALA A 184 -7.67 14.25 -14.85
C ALA A 184 -8.96 14.09 -15.66
N GLY A 185 -10.12 14.36 -15.00
CA GLY A 185 -11.42 14.20 -15.62
C GLY A 185 -11.85 12.76 -15.89
N LEU A 186 -11.20 11.76 -15.29
CA LEU A 186 -11.45 10.31 -15.48
C LEU A 186 -11.36 9.87 -16.96
N LYS A 187 -10.55 10.58 -17.76
CA LYS A 187 -10.38 10.25 -19.19
C LYS A 187 -9.75 8.85 -19.38
N PRO A 188 -10.11 8.16 -20.46
CA PRO A 188 -9.41 6.96 -20.89
C PRO A 188 -7.90 7.24 -21.12
N LEU A 189 -7.03 6.27 -20.84
CA LEU A 189 -5.57 6.45 -20.99
C LEU A 189 -5.15 6.86 -22.39
N ALA A 190 -5.81 6.35 -23.44
CA ALA A 190 -5.51 6.69 -24.82
C ALA A 190 -5.82 8.16 -25.20
N GLU A 191 -6.64 8.85 -24.38
CA GLU A 191 -6.98 10.26 -24.57
C GLU A 191 -6.11 11.21 -23.73
N THR A 192 -4.99 10.71 -23.20
CA THR A 192 -4.08 11.46 -22.34
C THR A 192 -2.66 11.44 -22.91
N GLU A 193 -1.75 12.19 -22.29
CA GLU A 193 -0.32 12.20 -22.62
C GLU A 193 0.42 10.92 -22.14
N CYS A 194 -0.32 9.82 -21.90
CA CYS A 194 0.28 8.56 -21.46
C CYS A 194 1.18 7.97 -22.53
N VAL A 195 2.42 7.66 -22.18
CA VAL A 195 3.41 7.03 -23.07
C VAL A 195 3.40 5.50 -23.00
N PHE A 196 2.43 4.91 -22.31
CA PHE A 196 2.22 3.47 -22.15
C PHE A 196 3.47 2.68 -21.69
N CYS A 197 4.30 3.27 -20.84
CA CYS A 197 5.56 2.70 -20.35
C CYS A 197 5.38 1.47 -19.42
N GLY A 198 4.17 1.21 -18.89
CA GLY A 198 3.89 0.06 -18.03
C GLY A 198 4.36 0.16 -16.57
N GLN A 199 5.06 1.22 -16.15
CA GLN A 199 5.58 1.35 -14.79
C GLN A 199 4.47 1.36 -13.71
N CYS A 200 3.32 1.93 -14.02
CA CYS A 200 2.15 1.90 -13.13
C CYS A 200 1.63 0.47 -12.90
N VAL A 201 1.73 -0.40 -13.91
CA VAL A 201 1.35 -1.81 -13.81
C VAL A 201 2.33 -2.57 -12.91
N GLN A 202 3.64 -2.34 -13.10
CA GLN A 202 4.70 -2.97 -12.28
C GLN A 202 4.63 -2.53 -10.81
N ALA A 203 4.36 -1.26 -10.56
CA ALA A 203 4.24 -0.73 -9.20
C ALA A 203 2.98 -1.19 -8.47
N CYS A 204 1.94 -1.66 -9.20
CA CYS A 204 0.66 -2.02 -8.61
C CYS A 204 0.75 -3.31 -7.79
N PRO A 205 0.35 -3.30 -6.48
CA PRO A 205 0.39 -4.48 -5.64
C PRO A 205 -0.78 -5.45 -5.87
N VAL A 206 -1.77 -5.04 -6.68
CA VAL A 206 -3.00 -5.79 -6.99
C VAL A 206 -3.29 -5.80 -8.49
N GLY A 207 -4.41 -6.35 -8.91
CA GLY A 207 -4.80 -6.47 -10.33
C GLY A 207 -5.53 -5.26 -10.92
N ALA A 208 -5.33 -4.07 -10.37
CA ALA A 208 -6.01 -2.86 -10.87
C ALA A 208 -5.42 -2.35 -12.20
#